data_d3a046024508bf3f87d9d2eaf90be6e8
#
_entry.id   d3a046024508bf3f87d9d2eaf90be6e8
#
_cell.length_a   1.000
_cell.length_b   1.000
_cell.length_c   1.000
_cell.angle_alpha   90.00
_cell.angle_beta   90.00
_cell.angle_gamma   90.00
#
_symmetry.space_group_name_H-M   'P 1'
#
loop_
_entity.id
_entity.type
_entity.pdbx_description
1 polymer ?
#
loop_
_entity_poly.entity_id
_entity_poly.type
_entity_poly.pdbx_seq_one_letter_code
_entity_poly.pdbx_strand_id
1 'polypeptide(L)'
;MGDYIVRATAAGGQVRAFAATTKGLVEEAKERHNMSPIATVALGRLLTGGAMMGAMMKNDADILTVQIKGNGPIGSMTVTANPKGEVKGFVGNPQVMLPLKDGRLDIADAVGIGVLSVIKDIGLKEPYVGDTILITSEIADDLTSVSYTHLRAH
;
A
#
# COMPACT_ATOMS: atom_id res chain seq x y z
N MET A 1 -20.04 -8.96 7.62
CA MET A 1 -19.27 -8.11 8.53
C MET A 1 -18.33 -7.24 7.71
N GLY A 2 -18.26 -5.96 8.01
CA GLY A 2 -17.37 -5.04 7.29
C GLY A 2 -15.90 -5.27 7.59
N ASP A 3 -15.05 -4.67 6.78
CA ASP A 3 -13.61 -4.71 7.02
C ASP A 3 -13.25 -3.93 8.29
N TYR A 4 -12.15 -4.33 8.92
CA TYR A 4 -11.67 -3.68 10.14
C TYR A 4 -10.17 -3.80 10.28
N ILE A 5 -9.60 -2.92 11.11
CA ILE A 5 -8.19 -2.97 11.51
C ILE A 5 -8.15 -3.21 13.01
N VAL A 6 -7.32 -4.17 13.43
CA VAL A 6 -7.02 -4.39 14.84
C VAL A 6 -5.60 -3.92 15.13
N ARG A 7 -5.43 -3.37 16.33
CA ARG A 7 -4.16 -2.88 16.83
C ARG A 7 -3.89 -3.57 18.18
N ALA A 8 -2.69 -4.05 18.35
CA ALA A 8 -2.24 -4.68 19.58
C ALA A 8 -0.91 -4.10 20.03
N THR A 9 -0.69 -4.12 21.34
CA THR A 9 0.59 -3.71 21.93
C THR A 9 1.11 -4.81 22.85
N ALA A 10 2.43 -4.89 22.98
CA ALA A 10 3.10 -5.85 23.85
C ALA A 10 4.36 -5.21 24.45
N ALA A 11 4.97 -5.89 25.41
CA ALA A 11 6.22 -5.46 26.05
C ALA A 11 6.16 -4.02 26.59
N GLY A 12 5.07 -3.68 27.29
CA GLY A 12 4.88 -2.35 27.86
C GLY A 12 4.76 -1.23 26.81
N GLY A 13 4.18 -1.55 25.66
CA GLY A 13 4.02 -0.61 24.55
C GLY A 13 5.21 -0.51 23.61
N GLN A 14 6.26 -1.29 23.83
CA GLN A 14 7.45 -1.27 22.98
C GLN A 14 7.22 -1.96 21.63
N VAL A 15 6.25 -2.87 21.55
CA VAL A 15 5.88 -3.58 20.34
C VAL A 15 4.45 -3.23 19.99
N ARG A 16 4.22 -2.86 18.73
CA ARG A 16 2.88 -2.64 18.18
C ARG A 16 2.67 -3.57 16.99
N ALA A 17 1.47 -4.12 16.90
CA ALA A 17 1.07 -4.96 15.78
C ALA A 17 -0.25 -4.45 15.20
N PHE A 18 -0.37 -4.55 13.89
CA PHE A 18 -1.56 -4.18 13.16
C PHE A 18 -1.96 -5.33 12.25
N ALA A 19 -3.24 -5.59 12.17
CA ALA A 19 -3.81 -6.55 11.24
C ALA A 19 -5.10 -5.99 10.68
N ALA A 20 -5.40 -6.31 9.42
CA ALA A 20 -6.57 -5.79 8.74
C ALA A 20 -7.27 -6.87 7.93
N THR A 21 -8.59 -6.78 7.83
CA THR A 21 -9.36 -7.45 6.81
C THR A 21 -9.74 -6.41 5.77
N THR A 22 -9.56 -6.72 4.49
CA THR A 22 -9.73 -5.75 3.40
C THR A 22 -10.49 -6.31 2.21
N LYS A 23 -11.22 -7.40 2.39
CA LYS A 23 -11.96 -8.04 1.30
C LYS A 23 -12.95 -7.08 0.65
N GLY A 24 -13.77 -6.43 1.45
CA GLY A 24 -14.78 -5.50 0.95
C GLY A 24 -14.16 -4.26 0.30
N LEU A 25 -13.10 -3.73 0.90
CA LEU A 25 -12.34 -2.61 0.34
C LEU A 25 -11.80 -2.93 -1.04
N VAL A 26 -11.16 -4.08 -1.19
CA VAL A 26 -10.55 -4.49 -2.46
C VAL A 26 -11.61 -4.82 -3.50
N GLU A 27 -12.70 -5.46 -3.12
CA GLU A 27 -13.82 -5.73 -4.03
C GLU A 27 -14.43 -4.44 -4.56
N GLU A 28 -14.62 -3.45 -3.71
CA GLU A 28 -15.15 -2.15 -4.12
C GLU A 28 -14.18 -1.43 -5.08
N ALA A 29 -12.89 -1.44 -4.80
CA ALA A 29 -11.88 -0.88 -5.69
C ALA A 29 -11.88 -1.58 -7.05
N LYS A 30 -11.97 -2.91 -7.04
CA LYS A 30 -12.06 -3.71 -8.27
C LYS A 30 -13.25 -3.30 -9.13
N GLU A 31 -14.42 -3.14 -8.52
CA GLU A 31 -15.63 -2.74 -9.24
C GLU A 31 -15.54 -1.32 -9.77
N ARG A 32 -15.13 -0.38 -8.94
CA ARG A 32 -15.06 1.04 -9.30
C ARG A 32 -14.08 1.32 -10.43
N HIS A 33 -12.95 0.61 -10.45
CA HIS A 33 -11.89 0.81 -11.44
C HIS A 33 -11.91 -0.24 -12.55
N ASN A 34 -12.82 -1.19 -12.53
CA ASN A 34 -12.92 -2.28 -13.49
C ASN A 34 -11.55 -2.99 -13.66
N MET A 35 -11.02 -3.48 -12.55
CA MET A 35 -9.65 -4.01 -12.50
C MET A 35 -9.56 -5.48 -12.91
N SER A 36 -8.50 -5.81 -13.63
CA SER A 36 -8.09 -7.19 -13.91
C SER A 36 -7.67 -7.91 -12.62
N PRO A 37 -7.54 -9.25 -12.63
CA PRO A 37 -7.05 -9.98 -11.46
C PRO A 37 -5.67 -9.50 -10.98
N ILE A 38 -4.73 -9.24 -11.89
CA ILE A 38 -3.39 -8.73 -11.53
C ILE A 38 -3.50 -7.36 -10.86
N ALA A 39 -4.23 -6.43 -11.47
CA ALA A 39 -4.40 -5.09 -10.91
C ALA A 39 -5.09 -5.15 -9.54
N THR A 40 -6.08 -6.03 -9.37
CA THR A 40 -6.79 -6.22 -8.11
C THR A 40 -5.87 -6.69 -7.00
N VAL A 41 -5.00 -7.68 -7.27
CA VAL A 41 -4.04 -8.17 -6.27
C VAL A 41 -3.00 -7.11 -5.95
N ALA A 42 -2.42 -6.48 -6.97
CA ALA A 42 -1.37 -5.48 -6.78
C ALA A 42 -1.89 -4.27 -5.99
N LEU A 43 -2.96 -3.64 -6.46
CA LEU A 43 -3.54 -2.50 -5.75
C LEU A 43 -4.13 -2.91 -4.40
N GLY A 44 -4.73 -4.09 -4.30
CA GLY A 44 -5.27 -4.62 -3.06
C GLY A 44 -4.21 -4.77 -1.97
N ARG A 45 -3.03 -5.26 -2.31
CA ARG A 45 -1.90 -5.33 -1.36
C ARG A 45 -1.47 -3.94 -0.92
N LEU A 46 -1.40 -2.99 -1.85
CA LEU A 46 -1.02 -1.62 -1.53
C LEU A 46 -2.09 -0.91 -0.69
N LEU A 47 -3.36 -1.11 -0.99
CA LEU A 47 -4.49 -0.58 -0.20
C LEU A 47 -4.45 -1.12 1.23
N THR A 48 -4.21 -2.41 1.40
CA THR A 48 -4.15 -3.06 2.70
C THR A 48 -2.98 -2.53 3.53
N GLY A 49 -1.79 -2.48 2.93
CA GLY A 49 -0.62 -1.90 3.58
C GLY A 49 -0.80 -0.44 3.92
N GLY A 50 -1.35 0.35 3.00
CA GLY A 50 -1.65 1.76 3.20
C GLY A 50 -2.66 1.99 4.32
N ALA A 51 -3.70 1.18 4.40
CA ALA A 51 -4.70 1.28 5.47
C ALA A 51 -4.06 1.06 6.86
N MET A 52 -3.23 0.03 6.99
CA MET A 52 -2.54 -0.24 8.25
C MET A 52 -1.54 0.86 8.60
N MET A 53 -0.76 1.33 7.64
CA MET A 53 0.19 2.43 7.84
C MET A 53 -0.53 3.73 8.20
N GLY A 54 -1.66 4.03 7.59
CA GLY A 54 -2.49 5.17 7.93
C GLY A 54 -2.99 5.11 9.37
N ALA A 55 -3.39 3.92 9.82
CA ALA A 55 -3.84 3.70 11.20
C ALA A 55 -2.74 3.93 12.24
N MET A 56 -1.47 3.90 11.84
CA MET A 56 -0.33 4.19 12.73
C MET A 56 -0.10 5.68 12.94
N MET A 57 -0.70 6.54 12.14
CA MET A 57 -0.54 8.00 12.27
C MET A 57 -1.30 8.53 13.49
N LYS A 58 -0.86 9.68 14.00
CA LYS A 58 -1.28 10.16 15.33
C LYS A 58 -2.43 11.16 15.30
N ASN A 59 -2.46 12.04 14.30
CA ASN A 59 -3.41 13.16 14.27
C ASN A 59 -4.46 12.96 13.19
N ASP A 60 -5.71 13.31 13.47
CA ASP A 60 -6.83 13.09 12.54
C ASP A 60 -6.63 13.77 11.19
N ALA A 61 -5.90 14.88 11.15
CA ALA A 61 -5.61 15.59 9.92
C ALA A 61 -4.43 15.02 9.11
N ASP A 62 -3.71 14.05 9.67
CA ASP A 62 -2.56 13.45 9.00
C ASP A 62 -3.00 12.65 7.76
N ILE A 63 -2.21 12.74 6.70
CA ILE A 63 -2.47 12.02 5.45
C ILE A 63 -1.21 11.27 5.05
N LEU A 64 -1.39 9.99 4.74
CA LEU A 64 -0.36 9.13 4.21
C LEU A 64 -0.64 8.90 2.73
N THR A 65 0.38 9.07 1.89
CA THR A 65 0.32 8.66 0.48
C THR A 65 1.44 7.65 0.23
N VAL A 66 1.08 6.52 -0.35
CA VAL A 66 2.04 5.49 -0.78
C VAL A 66 1.91 5.34 -2.28
N GLN A 67 3.04 5.48 -2.97
CA GLN A 67 3.07 5.45 -4.43
C GLN A 67 4.13 4.48 -4.91
N ILE A 68 3.77 3.64 -5.88
CA ILE A 68 4.70 2.78 -6.59
C ILE A 68 4.76 3.24 -8.04
N LYS A 69 5.97 3.53 -8.51
CA LYS A 69 6.26 3.88 -9.89
C LYS A 69 7.25 2.87 -10.44
N GLY A 70 6.75 1.96 -11.27
CA GLY A 70 7.56 0.93 -11.91
C GLY A 70 7.53 1.05 -13.42
N ASN A 71 8.40 0.30 -14.09
CA ASN A 71 8.46 0.26 -15.54
C ASN A 71 7.61 -0.88 -16.16
N GLY A 72 6.88 -1.61 -15.33
CA GLY A 72 6.00 -2.67 -15.81
C GLY A 72 4.69 -2.14 -16.40
N PRO A 73 3.92 -3.03 -17.04
CA PRO A 73 2.71 -2.62 -17.76
C PRO A 73 1.57 -2.11 -16.87
N ILE A 74 1.60 -2.33 -15.56
CA ILE A 74 0.59 -1.78 -14.67
C ILE A 74 0.72 -0.25 -14.51
N GLY A 75 1.89 0.30 -14.78
CA GLY A 75 2.17 1.71 -14.61
C GLY A 75 2.40 2.08 -13.15
N SER A 76 1.84 3.19 -12.70
CA SER A 76 1.94 3.62 -11.31
C SER A 76 0.71 3.21 -10.51
N MET A 77 0.89 3.06 -9.21
CA MET A 77 -0.20 2.87 -8.24
C MET A 77 -0.05 3.89 -7.12
N THR A 78 -1.16 4.45 -6.69
CA THR A 78 -1.18 5.44 -5.61
C THR A 78 -2.28 5.12 -4.63
N VAL A 79 -1.96 5.13 -3.34
CA VAL A 79 -2.90 4.90 -2.25
C VAL A 79 -2.76 6.04 -1.25
N THR A 80 -3.89 6.59 -0.83
CA THR A 80 -3.96 7.63 0.20
C THR A 80 -4.77 7.11 1.37
N ALA A 81 -4.26 7.28 2.58
CA ALA A 81 -4.89 6.79 3.81
C ALA A 81 -4.81 7.82 4.93
N ASN A 82 -5.69 7.70 5.91
CA ASN A 82 -5.70 8.53 7.11
C ASN A 82 -5.84 7.67 8.37
N PRO A 83 -5.69 8.26 9.58
CA PRO A 83 -5.78 7.49 10.82
C PRO A 83 -7.16 6.93 11.13
N LYS A 84 -8.20 7.41 10.46
CA LYS A 84 -9.58 6.95 10.66
C LYS A 84 -9.91 5.65 9.93
N GLY A 85 -8.94 5.07 9.21
CA GLY A 85 -9.14 3.87 8.43
C GLY A 85 -9.71 4.11 7.04
N GLU A 86 -9.85 5.35 6.63
CA GLU A 86 -10.29 5.68 5.29
C GLU A 86 -9.11 5.56 4.33
N VAL A 87 -9.32 4.84 3.24
CA VAL A 87 -8.27 4.59 2.24
C VAL A 87 -8.88 4.61 0.84
N LYS A 88 -8.13 5.15 -0.08
CA LYS A 88 -8.49 5.14 -1.49
C LYS A 88 -7.24 4.96 -2.34
N GLY A 89 -7.41 4.45 -3.54
CA GLY A 89 -6.29 4.26 -4.43
C GLY A 89 -6.70 4.05 -5.86
N PHE A 90 -5.73 4.14 -6.74
CA PHE A 90 -5.92 3.88 -8.17
C PHE A 90 -4.66 3.33 -8.79
N VAL A 91 -4.80 2.78 -9.97
CA VAL A 91 -3.74 2.14 -10.73
C VAL A 91 -3.75 2.67 -12.17
N GLY A 92 -2.57 2.87 -12.73
CA GLY A 92 -2.44 3.46 -14.06
C GLY A 92 -3.06 2.63 -15.17
N ASN A 93 -2.85 1.31 -15.16
CA ASN A 93 -3.50 0.39 -16.09
C ASN A 93 -4.33 -0.64 -15.31
N PRO A 94 -5.61 -0.35 -15.05
CA PRO A 94 -6.45 -1.26 -14.26
C PRO A 94 -6.77 -2.57 -14.98
N GLN A 95 -6.55 -2.65 -16.27
CA GLN A 95 -6.88 -3.83 -17.08
C GLN A 95 -5.64 -4.61 -17.53
N VAL A 96 -4.51 -4.41 -16.87
CA VAL A 96 -3.26 -5.09 -17.16
C VAL A 96 -3.45 -6.62 -17.14
N MET A 97 -2.93 -7.29 -18.17
CA MET A 97 -2.99 -8.75 -18.29
C MET A 97 -1.60 -9.27 -18.63
N LEU A 98 -1.20 -10.31 -17.93
CA LEU A 98 0.02 -11.06 -18.20
C LEU A 98 -0.27 -12.56 -18.12
N PRO A 99 0.47 -13.40 -18.84
CA PRO A 99 0.36 -14.85 -18.67
C PRO A 99 0.69 -15.26 -17.23
N LEU A 100 0.07 -16.34 -16.77
CA LEU A 100 0.45 -16.91 -15.48
C LEU A 100 1.92 -17.33 -15.49
N LYS A 101 2.60 -17.10 -14.39
CA LYS A 101 3.97 -17.54 -14.16
C LYS A 101 3.97 -18.60 -13.07
N ASP A 102 4.38 -19.81 -13.41
CA ASP A 102 4.34 -20.96 -12.50
C ASP A 102 2.95 -21.17 -11.86
N GLY A 103 1.89 -20.98 -12.66
CA GLY A 103 0.50 -21.13 -12.21
C GLY A 103 -0.02 -20.00 -11.33
N ARG A 104 0.71 -18.88 -11.21
CA ARG A 104 0.35 -17.75 -10.36
C ARG A 104 0.26 -16.45 -11.15
N LEU A 105 -0.47 -15.49 -10.62
CA LEU A 105 -0.48 -14.14 -11.18
C LEU A 105 0.91 -13.51 -11.04
N ASP A 106 1.40 -12.94 -12.13
CA ASP A 106 2.74 -12.37 -12.21
C ASP A 106 2.73 -10.89 -11.80
N ILE A 107 2.65 -10.64 -10.51
CA ILE A 107 2.60 -9.28 -9.95
C ILE A 107 3.94 -8.57 -10.17
N ALA A 108 5.05 -9.26 -9.94
CA ALA A 108 6.37 -8.66 -10.04
C ALA A 108 6.65 -8.10 -11.44
N ASP A 109 6.34 -8.85 -12.49
CA ASP A 109 6.54 -8.37 -13.86
C ASP A 109 5.52 -7.29 -14.25
N ALA A 110 4.31 -7.33 -13.67
CA ALA A 110 3.32 -6.27 -13.89
C ALA A 110 3.79 -4.94 -13.34
N VAL A 111 4.42 -4.94 -12.17
CA VAL A 111 4.96 -3.75 -11.50
C VAL A 111 6.29 -3.35 -12.10
N GLY A 112 7.20 -4.30 -12.26
CA GLY A 112 8.52 -4.08 -12.84
C GLY A 112 9.53 -3.48 -11.85
N ILE A 113 10.57 -2.90 -12.39
CA ILE A 113 11.61 -2.20 -11.64
C ILE A 113 11.15 -0.77 -11.39
N GLY A 114 11.38 -0.27 -10.19
CA GLY A 114 10.95 1.09 -9.87
C GLY A 114 11.18 1.49 -8.44
N VAL A 115 10.39 2.46 -8.00
CA VAL A 115 10.53 3.12 -6.70
C VAL A 115 9.20 3.11 -5.96
N LEU A 116 9.26 2.85 -4.66
CA LEU A 116 8.17 3.04 -3.72
C LEU A 116 8.44 4.31 -2.91
N SER A 117 7.47 5.22 -2.90
CA SER A 117 7.54 6.47 -2.15
C SER A 117 6.46 6.49 -1.08
N VAL A 118 6.83 6.93 0.13
CA VAL A 118 5.90 7.19 1.22
C VAL A 118 5.95 8.67 1.54
N ILE A 119 4.79 9.31 1.52
CA ILE A 119 4.65 10.74 1.79
C ILE A 119 3.73 10.88 3.00
N LYS A 120 4.26 11.49 4.07
CA LYS A 120 3.48 11.77 5.28
C LYS A 120 3.28 13.26 5.42
N ASP A 121 2.04 13.70 5.27
CA ASP A 121 1.64 15.07 5.58
C ASP A 121 1.12 15.11 7.01
N ILE A 122 1.94 15.61 7.91
CA ILE A 122 1.63 15.70 9.36
C ILE A 122 1.48 17.15 9.84
N GLY A 123 1.15 18.07 8.91
CA GLY A 123 0.91 19.46 9.23
C GLY A 123 2.16 20.33 9.31
N LEU A 124 3.32 19.82 8.95
CA LEU A 124 4.55 20.60 8.86
C LEU A 124 4.61 21.39 7.55
N LYS A 125 5.52 22.34 7.47
CA LYS A 125 5.69 23.17 6.27
C LYS A 125 5.91 22.33 5.01
N GLU A 126 6.67 21.24 5.15
CA GLU A 126 6.91 20.28 4.07
C GLU A 126 6.56 18.88 4.56
N PRO A 127 5.96 18.03 3.71
CA PRO A 127 5.69 16.65 4.08
C PRO A 127 6.99 15.85 4.20
N TYR A 128 6.95 14.82 5.04
CA TYR A 128 8.03 13.84 5.07
C TYR A 128 7.92 12.94 3.84
N VAL A 129 9.04 12.72 3.16
CA VAL A 129 9.11 11.83 1.98
C VAL A 129 10.22 10.82 2.18
N GLY A 130 9.88 9.53 2.02
CA GLY A 130 10.83 8.43 2.01
C GLY A 130 10.69 7.62 0.72
N ASP A 131 11.79 7.43 0.02
CA ASP A 131 11.82 6.66 -1.23
C ASP A 131 12.71 5.42 -1.05
N THR A 132 12.30 4.31 -1.67
CA THR A 132 13.12 3.10 -1.73
C THR A 132 12.95 2.42 -3.08
N ILE A 133 14.01 1.76 -3.53
CA ILE A 133 13.95 0.93 -4.72
C ILE A 133 13.11 -0.30 -4.42
N LEU A 134 12.28 -0.72 -5.38
CA LEU A 134 11.52 -1.96 -5.26
C LEU A 134 12.47 -3.15 -5.19
N ILE A 135 12.25 -4.04 -4.21
CA ILE A 135 13.09 -5.21 -3.98
C ILE A 135 12.54 -6.41 -4.73
N THR A 136 11.26 -6.74 -4.52
CA THR A 136 10.61 -7.88 -5.16
C THR A 136 9.55 -7.49 -6.16
N SER A 137 9.04 -6.27 -6.07
CA SER A 137 7.86 -5.78 -6.81
C SER A 137 6.60 -6.60 -6.51
N GLU A 138 6.60 -7.35 -5.41
CA GLU A 138 5.44 -8.09 -4.87
C GLU A 138 4.68 -7.26 -3.83
N ILE A 139 5.14 -6.04 -3.56
CA ILE A 139 4.53 -5.00 -2.73
C ILE A 139 4.78 -5.20 -1.23
N ALA A 140 4.50 -6.38 -0.66
CA ALA A 140 4.67 -6.61 0.78
C ALA A 140 6.13 -6.43 1.23
N ASP A 141 7.08 -7.02 0.54
CA ASP A 141 8.50 -6.87 0.85
C ASP A 141 8.98 -5.44 0.61
N ASP A 142 8.43 -4.77 -0.40
CA ASP A 142 8.76 -3.38 -0.72
C ASP A 142 8.28 -2.44 0.38
N LEU A 143 7.08 -2.66 0.93
CA LEU A 143 6.56 -1.93 2.09
C LEU A 143 7.40 -2.18 3.34
N THR A 144 7.86 -3.41 3.55
CA THR A 144 8.76 -3.76 4.65
C THR A 144 10.08 -2.99 4.52
N SER A 145 10.64 -2.94 3.33
CA SER A 145 11.89 -2.23 3.05
C SER A 145 11.78 -0.74 3.37
N VAL A 146 10.75 -0.06 2.86
CA VAL A 146 10.57 1.37 3.13
C VAL A 146 10.32 1.65 4.60
N SER A 147 9.59 0.78 5.27
CA SER A 147 9.31 0.92 6.70
C SER A 147 10.58 0.79 7.52
N TYR A 148 11.44 -0.15 7.16
CA TYR A 148 12.72 -0.35 7.84
C TYR A 148 13.70 0.82 7.61
N THR A 149 13.84 1.29 6.38
CA THR A 149 14.86 2.29 6.02
C THR A 149 14.45 3.72 6.34
N HIS A 150 13.18 4.07 6.20
CA HIS A 150 12.73 5.46 6.27
C HIS A 150 11.71 5.75 7.35
N LEU A 151 10.93 4.78 7.80
CA LEU A 151 9.80 5.03 8.69
C LEU A 151 10.05 4.58 10.14
N ARG A 152 11.10 3.80 10.38
CA ARG A 152 11.36 3.19 11.67
C ARG A 152 11.61 4.20 12.79
N ALA A 153 12.23 5.33 12.47
CA ALA A 153 12.59 6.38 13.43
C ALA A 153 11.52 7.47 13.58
N HIS A 154 10.42 7.32 12.84
CA HIS A 154 9.33 8.31 12.82
C HIS A 154 7.98 7.68 13.26
#